data_31942d3ce22b3d99c5636f5838f4cf86
#
_entry.id   31942d3ce22b3d99c5636f5838f4cf86
#
_cell.length_a   1.000
_cell.length_b   1.000
_cell.length_c   1.000
_cell.angle_alpha   90.00
_cell.angle_beta   90.00
_cell.angle_gamma   90.00
#
_symmetry.space_group_name_H-M   'P 1'
#
loop_
_entity.id
_entity.type
_entity.pdbx_description
1 polymer ?
#
loop_
_entity_poly.entity_id
_entity_poly.type
_entity_poly.pdbx_seq_one_letter_code
_entity_poly.pdbx_strand_id
1 'polypeptide(L)'
;SRVILNMLGVEDYGIYNVVGGFVSMFAIISSALSSATSRFITFELGKKDGNPGRVFSNALFIHLVLAAIVLFAFETFGLWFLNEKMVIPEHRMPVANYVFQASVLSFIISIIGVPFTSAVIAHERMDTFAFLGVLEVVMKLVFVLFVAYAPFNFDKLIVFPSLMIGMGICIQLSYWFFCRKHFEECRCRPKFDRGYFRDMFSFSVWNFIGCTAGILKGQGINMLLNLFFGTVVNAAYGVACTVNSAVSGFAGNFMTALNPQITKSYASGDREYMFSLIDRGSRFSFYLILIFAIPLMLETDHVLAIWLGDYPEYSVAFVRLMLAVSLVDIISNTLITAQTATGKIRNYQLAVGGMLMMNFPFSYIALKSGCSPSAVFVVAIMVGLACLLL
;
A
#
# COMPACT_ATOMS: atom_id res chain seq x y z
N SER A 1 -14.97 -8.62 -5.55
CA SER A 1 -15.93 -7.50 -5.75
C SER A 1 -17.28 -7.96 -6.30
N ARG A 2 -17.33 -8.78 -7.39
CA ARG A 2 -18.61 -9.24 -8.00
C ARG A 2 -19.53 -9.97 -7.01
N VAL A 3 -18.98 -10.89 -6.21
CA VAL A 3 -19.76 -11.63 -5.20
C VAL A 3 -20.31 -10.69 -4.12
N ILE A 4 -19.51 -9.72 -3.67
CA ILE A 4 -19.93 -8.74 -2.66
C ILE A 4 -21.04 -7.83 -3.22
N LEU A 5 -20.92 -7.38 -4.46
CA LEU A 5 -21.95 -6.58 -5.13
C LEU A 5 -23.29 -7.34 -5.26
N ASN A 6 -23.24 -8.61 -5.68
CA ASN A 6 -24.42 -9.44 -5.80
C ASN A 6 -25.03 -9.77 -4.42
N MET A 7 -24.21 -9.86 -3.38
CA MET A 7 -24.62 -10.15 -2.02
C MET A 7 -25.31 -8.97 -1.32
N LEU A 8 -24.74 -7.77 -1.46
CA LEU A 8 -25.23 -6.54 -0.80
C LEU A 8 -26.27 -5.80 -1.63
N GLY A 9 -26.23 -5.93 -2.96
CA GLY A 9 -26.97 -5.06 -3.86
C GLY A 9 -26.22 -3.75 -4.14
N VAL A 10 -26.73 -2.97 -5.10
CA VAL A 10 -26.05 -1.76 -5.60
C VAL A 10 -25.96 -0.67 -4.54
N GLU A 11 -27.06 -0.45 -3.81
CA GLU A 11 -27.17 0.61 -2.79
C GLU A 11 -26.21 0.37 -1.60
N ASP A 12 -26.31 -0.81 -0.98
CA ASP A 12 -25.50 -1.17 0.19
C ASP A 12 -24.01 -1.33 -0.18
N TYR A 13 -23.72 -1.85 -1.38
CA TYR A 13 -22.35 -1.88 -1.88
C TYR A 13 -21.77 -0.48 -2.09
N GLY A 14 -22.62 0.47 -2.55
CA GLY A 14 -22.27 1.88 -2.66
C GLY A 14 -21.91 2.49 -1.31
N ILE A 15 -22.75 2.30 -0.29
CA ILE A 15 -22.50 2.76 1.08
C ILE A 15 -21.19 2.18 1.62
N TYR A 16 -20.99 0.86 1.49
CA TYR A 16 -19.77 0.18 1.94
C TYR A 16 -18.50 0.76 1.29
N ASN A 17 -18.53 1.00 -0.03
CA ASN A 17 -17.38 1.54 -0.74
C ASN A 17 -17.09 3.00 -0.40
N VAL A 18 -18.11 3.85 -0.31
CA VAL A 18 -17.94 5.27 -0.01
C VAL A 18 -17.42 5.46 1.41
N VAL A 19 -18.03 4.77 2.37
CA VAL A 19 -17.63 4.84 3.78
C VAL A 19 -16.25 4.22 4.02
N GLY A 20 -16.02 3.01 3.52
CA GLY A 20 -14.72 2.33 3.63
C GLY A 20 -13.62 3.05 2.85
N GLY A 21 -13.95 3.63 1.69
CA GLY A 21 -13.05 4.45 0.88
C GLY A 21 -12.57 5.70 1.63
N PHE A 22 -13.47 6.38 2.32
CA PHE A 22 -13.11 7.54 3.15
C PHE A 22 -12.09 7.18 4.24
N VAL A 23 -12.31 6.09 4.97
CA VAL A 23 -11.35 5.61 5.99
C VAL A 23 -10.02 5.19 5.35
N SER A 24 -10.06 4.52 4.19
CA SER A 24 -8.85 4.04 3.50
C SER A 24 -7.92 5.16 3.01
N MET A 25 -8.39 6.38 2.82
CA MET A 25 -7.55 7.53 2.47
C MET A 25 -6.47 7.81 3.53
N PHE A 26 -6.73 7.47 4.78
CA PHE A 26 -5.78 7.65 5.88
C PHE A 26 -4.69 6.56 5.92
N ALA A 27 -4.79 5.52 5.11
CA ALA A 27 -3.78 4.45 5.00
C ALA A 27 -2.40 4.97 4.58
N ILE A 28 -2.32 6.13 3.92
CA ILE A 28 -1.05 6.81 3.58
C ILE A 28 -0.22 7.05 4.83
N ILE A 29 -0.84 7.54 5.90
CA ILE A 29 -0.16 7.85 7.17
C ILE A 29 0.40 6.56 7.78
N SER A 30 -0.43 5.51 7.79
CA SER A 30 -0.02 4.19 8.29
C SER A 30 1.14 3.60 7.47
N SER A 31 1.11 3.74 6.14
CA SER A 31 2.16 3.27 5.25
C SER A 31 3.51 3.97 5.50
N ALA A 32 3.49 5.30 5.66
CA ALA A 32 4.70 6.07 5.95
C ALA A 32 5.35 5.67 7.29
N LEU A 33 4.53 5.46 8.33
CA LEU A 33 5.01 4.99 9.63
C LEU A 33 5.46 3.52 9.60
N SER A 34 4.77 2.67 8.86
CA SER A 34 5.15 1.26 8.68
C SER A 34 6.55 1.12 8.08
N SER A 35 6.84 1.88 7.04
CA SER A 35 8.16 1.93 6.43
C SER A 35 9.25 2.38 7.41
N ALA A 36 8.98 3.43 8.20
CA ALA A 36 9.87 3.89 9.25
C ALA A 36 10.12 2.80 10.29
N THR A 37 9.06 2.19 10.81
CA THR A 37 9.12 1.15 11.83
C THR A 37 9.93 -0.04 11.36
N SER A 38 9.64 -0.56 10.17
CA SER A 38 10.37 -1.68 9.57
C SER A 38 11.86 -1.35 9.39
N ARG A 39 12.17 -0.17 8.86
CA ARG A 39 13.56 0.29 8.68
C ARG A 39 14.31 0.38 10.01
N PHE A 40 13.73 1.01 11.04
CA PHE A 40 14.41 1.21 12.31
C PHE A 40 14.65 -0.11 13.06
N ILE A 41 13.66 -1.02 13.09
CA ILE A 41 13.83 -2.35 13.69
C ILE A 41 14.92 -3.13 12.95
N THR A 42 14.85 -3.19 11.62
CA THR A 42 15.81 -3.92 10.78
C THR A 42 17.23 -3.37 10.94
N PHE A 43 17.37 -2.04 11.02
CA PHE A 43 18.67 -1.38 11.18
C PHE A 43 19.31 -1.68 12.53
N GLU A 44 18.54 -1.66 13.63
CA GLU A 44 19.06 -2.03 14.94
C GLU A 44 19.40 -3.52 15.05
N LEU A 45 18.66 -4.40 14.37
CA LEU A 45 19.00 -5.82 14.27
C LEU A 45 20.31 -6.07 13.49
N GLY A 46 20.66 -5.19 12.56
CA GLY A 46 21.91 -5.29 11.80
C GLY A 46 23.15 -4.78 12.52
N LYS A 47 23.02 -3.98 13.59
CA LYS A 47 24.13 -3.46 14.39
C LYS A 47 24.67 -4.51 15.37
N LYS A 48 25.99 -4.49 15.65
CA LYS A 48 26.61 -5.35 16.68
C LYS A 48 26.09 -5.08 18.09
N ASP A 49 25.89 -3.78 18.42
CA ASP A 49 25.39 -3.34 19.73
C ASP A 49 23.99 -2.69 19.58
N GLY A 50 23.18 -3.21 18.69
CA GLY A 50 21.84 -2.68 18.44
C GLY A 50 20.87 -3.00 19.57
N ASN A 51 19.85 -2.15 19.74
CA ASN A 51 18.80 -2.33 20.74
C ASN A 51 17.41 -2.34 20.08
N PRO A 52 17.03 -3.42 19.39
CA PRO A 52 15.72 -3.52 18.72
C PRO A 52 14.56 -3.41 19.71
N GLY A 53 14.74 -3.80 20.99
CA GLY A 53 13.71 -3.68 22.01
C GLY A 53 13.31 -2.24 22.32
N ARG A 54 14.26 -1.29 22.32
CA ARG A 54 13.94 0.13 22.51
C ARG A 54 13.20 0.70 21.30
N VAL A 55 13.61 0.33 20.10
CA VAL A 55 12.94 0.77 18.86
C VAL A 55 11.53 0.21 18.80
N PHE A 56 11.35 -1.09 19.04
CA PHE A 56 10.04 -1.73 19.04
C PHE A 56 9.09 -1.12 20.08
N SER A 57 9.59 -0.91 21.30
CA SER A 57 8.84 -0.27 22.39
C SER A 57 8.38 1.15 22.03
N ASN A 58 9.26 1.95 21.43
CA ASN A 58 8.94 3.30 20.98
C ASN A 58 8.01 3.30 19.75
N ALA A 59 8.22 2.37 18.81
CA ALA A 59 7.33 2.19 17.67
C ALA A 59 5.90 1.85 18.13
N LEU A 60 5.76 0.92 19.09
CA LEU A 60 4.46 0.56 19.64
C LEU A 60 3.79 1.76 20.32
N PHE A 61 4.55 2.57 21.08
CA PHE A 61 4.05 3.80 21.67
C PHE A 61 3.55 4.79 20.61
N ILE A 62 4.34 5.03 19.55
CA ILE A 62 3.96 5.93 18.45
C ILE A 62 2.67 5.46 17.78
N HIS A 63 2.55 4.16 17.50
CA HIS A 63 1.36 3.61 16.84
C HIS A 63 0.13 3.66 17.74
N LEU A 64 0.26 3.49 19.05
CA LEU A 64 -0.84 3.66 20.01
C LEU A 64 -1.30 5.12 20.07
N VAL A 65 -0.37 6.08 20.10
CA VAL A 65 -0.70 7.52 20.06
C VAL A 65 -1.36 7.87 18.73
N LEU A 66 -0.83 7.38 17.61
CA LEU A 66 -1.44 7.59 16.29
C LEU A 66 -2.85 7.01 16.24
N ALA A 67 -3.05 5.78 16.73
CA ALA A 67 -4.36 5.15 16.79
C ALA A 67 -5.37 5.98 17.59
N ALA A 68 -4.95 6.55 18.72
CA ALA A 68 -5.78 7.45 19.53
C ALA A 68 -6.11 8.76 18.81
N ILE A 69 -5.14 9.38 18.13
CA ILE A 69 -5.35 10.61 17.34
C ILE A 69 -6.31 10.34 16.17
N VAL A 70 -6.11 9.23 15.46
CA VAL A 70 -6.96 8.83 14.33
C VAL A 70 -8.37 8.52 14.80
N LEU A 71 -8.52 7.79 15.92
CA LEU A 71 -9.82 7.54 16.54
C LEU A 71 -10.54 8.85 16.85
N PHE A 72 -9.86 9.76 17.55
CA PHE A 72 -10.44 11.06 17.88
C PHE A 72 -10.85 11.85 16.65
N ALA A 73 -10.02 11.87 15.60
CA ALA A 73 -10.33 12.57 14.36
C ALA A 73 -11.55 11.96 13.64
N PHE A 74 -11.67 10.64 13.61
CA PHE A 74 -12.83 9.98 13.00
C PHE A 74 -14.11 10.15 13.83
N GLU A 75 -14.02 10.07 15.16
CA GLU A 75 -15.18 10.28 16.04
C GLU A 75 -15.69 11.74 16.04
N THR A 76 -14.84 12.70 15.72
CA THR A 76 -15.22 14.12 15.62
C THR A 76 -15.53 14.52 14.18
N PHE A 77 -14.50 14.71 13.37
CA PHE A 77 -14.63 15.15 11.98
C PHE A 77 -15.26 14.09 11.08
N GLY A 78 -14.88 12.82 11.26
CA GLY A 78 -15.38 11.73 10.40
C GLY A 78 -16.87 11.51 10.55
N LEU A 79 -17.40 11.47 11.78
CA LEU A 79 -18.84 11.36 12.03
C LEU A 79 -19.61 12.58 11.54
N TRP A 80 -19.07 13.78 11.76
CA TRP A 80 -19.69 14.99 11.22
C TRP A 80 -19.77 14.94 9.70
N PHE A 81 -18.67 14.54 9.02
CA PHE A 81 -18.62 14.46 7.58
C PHE A 81 -19.59 13.39 7.03
N LEU A 82 -19.65 12.23 7.67
CA LEU A 82 -20.59 11.15 7.30
C LEU A 82 -22.05 11.60 7.39
N ASN A 83 -22.44 12.23 8.49
CA ASN A 83 -23.85 12.56 8.76
C ASN A 83 -24.33 13.84 8.08
N GLU A 84 -23.41 14.82 7.82
CA GLU A 84 -23.81 16.14 7.32
C GLU A 84 -23.45 16.37 5.84
N LYS A 85 -22.46 15.65 5.30
CA LYS A 85 -21.91 15.89 3.97
C LYS A 85 -22.08 14.75 2.99
N MET A 86 -22.13 13.50 3.47
CA MET A 86 -22.36 12.37 2.59
C MET A 86 -23.84 12.23 2.22
N VAL A 87 -24.11 11.92 0.96
CA VAL A 87 -25.45 11.68 0.47
C VAL A 87 -25.77 10.19 0.65
N ILE A 88 -26.40 9.88 1.78
CA ILE A 88 -26.83 8.51 2.15
C ILE A 88 -28.31 8.56 2.45
N PRO A 89 -29.13 7.57 1.98
CA PRO A 89 -30.56 7.52 2.30
C PRO A 89 -30.80 7.49 3.81
N GLU A 90 -31.75 8.29 4.30
CA GLU A 90 -32.03 8.43 5.74
C GLU A 90 -32.30 7.09 6.44
N HIS A 91 -33.05 6.19 5.75
CA HIS A 91 -33.39 4.87 6.29
C HIS A 91 -32.14 3.95 6.44
N ARG A 92 -31.04 4.23 5.74
CA ARG A 92 -29.77 3.48 5.81
C ARG A 92 -28.70 4.16 6.66
N MET A 93 -28.93 5.39 7.12
CA MET A 93 -27.96 6.14 7.93
C MET A 93 -27.48 5.42 9.20
N PRO A 94 -28.33 4.72 9.98
CA PRO A 94 -27.86 3.96 11.14
C PRO A 94 -26.90 2.84 10.76
N VAL A 95 -27.17 2.14 9.63
CA VAL A 95 -26.29 1.07 9.14
C VAL A 95 -24.99 1.64 8.59
N ALA A 96 -25.03 2.77 7.88
CA ALA A 96 -23.84 3.47 7.39
C ALA A 96 -22.94 3.93 8.55
N ASN A 97 -23.48 4.44 9.64
CA ASN A 97 -22.73 4.75 10.86
C ASN A 97 -22.07 3.49 11.45
N TYR A 98 -22.76 2.37 11.46
CA TYR A 98 -22.16 1.10 11.90
C TYR A 98 -20.99 0.66 11.00
N VAL A 99 -21.15 0.71 9.67
CA VAL A 99 -20.10 0.40 8.69
C VAL A 99 -18.90 1.32 8.89
N PHE A 100 -19.15 2.60 9.17
CA PHE A 100 -18.11 3.58 9.45
C PHE A 100 -17.32 3.20 10.70
N GLN A 101 -18.01 2.94 11.83
CA GLN A 101 -17.36 2.52 13.07
C GLN A 101 -16.57 1.20 12.90
N ALA A 102 -17.13 0.26 12.15
CA ALA A 102 -16.46 -0.99 11.83
C ALA A 102 -15.18 -0.77 11.00
N SER A 103 -15.22 0.15 10.03
CA SER A 103 -14.07 0.52 9.21
C SER A 103 -12.99 1.23 10.02
N VAL A 104 -13.37 2.16 10.89
CA VAL A 104 -12.47 2.86 11.80
C VAL A 104 -11.79 1.87 12.75
N LEU A 105 -12.54 0.97 13.36
CA LEU A 105 -12.00 -0.05 14.26
C LEU A 105 -11.02 -0.98 13.54
N SER A 106 -11.36 -1.44 12.33
CA SER A 106 -10.48 -2.26 11.49
C SER A 106 -9.18 -1.54 11.17
N PHE A 107 -9.25 -0.24 10.87
CA PHE A 107 -8.09 0.59 10.57
C PHE A 107 -7.19 0.77 11.80
N ILE A 108 -7.77 1.00 12.98
CA ILE A 108 -7.04 1.10 14.25
C ILE A 108 -6.33 -0.21 14.59
N ILE A 109 -7.01 -1.35 14.44
CA ILE A 109 -6.40 -2.68 14.63
C ILE A 109 -5.19 -2.85 13.70
N SER A 110 -5.31 -2.44 12.44
CA SER A 110 -4.22 -2.46 11.48
C SER A 110 -3.05 -1.59 11.93
N ILE A 111 -3.28 -0.35 12.38
CA ILE A 111 -2.22 0.57 12.86
C ILE A 111 -1.47 -0.05 14.04
N ILE A 112 -2.17 -0.57 15.03
CA ILE A 112 -1.56 -1.19 16.23
C ILE A 112 -0.77 -2.45 15.86
N GLY A 113 -1.16 -3.14 14.80
CA GLY A 113 -0.50 -4.34 14.29
C GLY A 113 0.82 -4.09 13.56
N VAL A 114 1.03 -2.88 13.02
CA VAL A 114 2.22 -2.54 12.21
C VAL A 114 3.55 -2.89 12.87
N PRO A 115 3.84 -2.60 14.15
CA PRO A 115 5.11 -2.95 14.77
C PRO A 115 5.38 -4.46 14.76
N PHE A 116 4.36 -5.29 14.95
CA PHE A 116 4.49 -6.75 14.95
C PHE A 116 4.77 -7.31 13.56
N THR A 117 4.03 -6.84 12.55
CA THR A 117 4.28 -7.21 11.15
C THR A 117 5.68 -6.76 10.72
N SER A 118 6.09 -5.55 11.11
CA SER A 118 7.44 -5.02 10.83
C SER A 118 8.55 -5.85 11.50
N ALA A 119 8.31 -6.36 12.71
CA ALA A 119 9.26 -7.25 13.39
C ALA A 119 9.41 -8.60 12.66
N VAL A 120 8.30 -9.20 12.20
CA VAL A 120 8.35 -10.45 11.41
C VAL A 120 9.17 -10.26 10.13
N ILE A 121 8.94 -9.15 9.40
CA ILE A 121 9.69 -8.82 8.18
C ILE A 121 11.17 -8.55 8.50
N ALA A 122 11.45 -7.79 9.57
CA ALA A 122 12.81 -7.46 9.99
C ALA A 122 13.64 -8.69 10.40
N HIS A 123 13.00 -9.70 10.95
CA HIS A 123 13.59 -11.02 11.25
C HIS A 123 13.59 -11.97 10.06
N GLU A 124 13.17 -11.50 8.86
CA GLU A 124 13.14 -12.29 7.62
C GLU A 124 12.29 -13.57 7.72
N ARG A 125 11.28 -13.60 8.63
CA ARG A 125 10.37 -14.73 8.76
C ARG A 125 9.26 -14.66 7.71
N MET A 126 9.70 -14.78 6.43
CA MET A 126 8.79 -14.72 5.28
C MET A 126 7.83 -15.90 5.22
N ASP A 127 8.19 -17.04 5.82
CA ASP A 127 7.32 -18.19 6.02
C ASP A 127 6.05 -17.81 6.80
N THR A 128 6.22 -17.15 7.94
CA THR A 128 5.12 -16.70 8.78
C THR A 128 4.32 -15.57 8.14
N PHE A 129 5.02 -14.60 7.52
CA PHE A 129 4.38 -13.50 6.79
C PHE A 129 3.49 -14.02 5.67
N ALA A 130 4.00 -14.93 4.84
CA ALA A 130 3.25 -15.52 3.73
C ALA A 130 2.07 -16.38 4.22
N PHE A 131 2.29 -17.21 5.25
CA PHE A 131 1.23 -18.05 5.83
C PHE A 131 0.06 -17.23 6.35
N LEU A 132 0.34 -16.18 7.15
CA LEU A 132 -0.71 -15.31 7.68
C LEU A 132 -1.40 -14.49 6.58
N GLY A 133 -0.66 -14.07 5.56
CA GLY A 133 -1.23 -13.41 4.40
C GLY A 133 -2.19 -14.31 3.59
N VAL A 134 -1.80 -15.56 3.35
CA VAL A 134 -2.68 -16.55 2.70
C VAL A 134 -3.90 -16.84 3.57
N LEU A 135 -3.70 -17.02 4.89
CA LEU A 135 -4.80 -17.24 5.83
C LEU A 135 -5.81 -16.10 5.80
N GLU A 136 -5.34 -14.85 5.76
CA GLU A 136 -6.20 -13.65 5.65
C GLU A 136 -7.05 -13.69 4.37
N VAL A 137 -6.45 -13.98 3.23
CA VAL A 137 -7.16 -14.06 1.94
C VAL A 137 -8.20 -15.19 1.95
N VAL A 138 -7.83 -16.36 2.46
CA VAL A 138 -8.76 -17.52 2.56
C VAL A 138 -9.91 -17.21 3.51
N MET A 139 -9.64 -16.65 4.70
CA MET A 139 -10.69 -16.25 5.65
C MET A 139 -11.63 -15.23 5.04
N LYS A 140 -11.10 -14.22 4.34
CA LYS A 140 -11.89 -13.22 3.64
C LYS A 140 -12.81 -13.84 2.59
N LEU A 141 -12.30 -14.78 1.81
CA LEU A 141 -13.10 -15.50 0.82
C LEU A 141 -14.21 -16.32 1.48
N VAL A 142 -13.86 -17.09 2.54
CA VAL A 142 -14.82 -17.90 3.30
C VAL A 142 -15.93 -17.02 3.89
N PHE A 143 -15.59 -15.88 4.49
CA PHE A 143 -16.59 -14.97 5.06
C PHE A 143 -17.48 -14.33 3.99
N VAL A 144 -16.92 -13.95 2.84
CA VAL A 144 -17.73 -13.45 1.72
C VAL A 144 -18.71 -14.50 1.24
N LEU A 145 -18.28 -15.76 1.05
CA LEU A 145 -19.16 -16.85 0.64
C LEU A 145 -20.17 -17.20 1.73
N PHE A 146 -19.76 -17.21 2.98
CA PHE A 146 -20.64 -17.47 4.11
C PHE A 146 -21.78 -16.45 4.18
N VAL A 147 -21.50 -15.14 4.10
CA VAL A 147 -22.54 -14.09 4.10
C VAL A 147 -23.38 -14.14 2.82
N ALA A 148 -22.81 -14.57 1.68
CA ALA A 148 -23.54 -14.66 0.42
C ALA A 148 -24.60 -15.77 0.44
N TYR A 149 -24.26 -16.94 0.98
CA TYR A 149 -25.10 -18.16 0.87
C TYR A 149 -25.83 -18.55 2.13
N ALA A 150 -25.44 -18.07 3.31
CA ALA A 150 -26.14 -18.41 4.55
C ALA A 150 -27.48 -17.65 4.65
N PRO A 151 -28.54 -18.31 5.11
CA PRO A 151 -29.88 -17.72 5.28
C PRO A 151 -29.91 -16.85 6.55
N PHE A 152 -29.31 -15.66 6.49
CA PHE A 152 -29.35 -14.72 7.60
C PHE A 152 -30.61 -13.87 7.58
N ASN A 153 -31.26 -13.73 8.75
CA ASN A 153 -32.31 -12.76 8.99
C ASN A 153 -31.76 -11.35 9.34
N PHE A 154 -30.43 -11.21 9.43
CA PHE A 154 -29.75 -9.96 9.76
C PHE A 154 -29.30 -9.23 8.49
N ASP A 155 -29.18 -7.91 8.63
CA ASP A 155 -28.66 -7.07 7.55
C ASP A 155 -27.22 -7.46 7.19
N LYS A 156 -27.03 -7.88 5.94
CA LYS A 156 -25.72 -8.32 5.43
C LYS A 156 -24.67 -7.21 5.48
N LEU A 157 -25.10 -5.94 5.40
CA LEU A 157 -24.23 -4.77 5.51
C LEU A 157 -23.71 -4.56 6.94
N ILE A 158 -24.33 -5.17 7.96
CA ILE A 158 -23.83 -5.22 9.35
C ILE A 158 -22.95 -6.45 9.55
N VAL A 159 -23.38 -7.62 9.08
CA VAL A 159 -22.69 -8.89 9.31
C VAL A 159 -21.30 -8.91 8.65
N PHE A 160 -21.21 -8.43 7.41
CA PHE A 160 -19.96 -8.49 6.65
C PHE A 160 -18.81 -7.68 7.29
N PRO A 161 -18.95 -6.39 7.63
CA PRO A 161 -17.92 -5.64 8.33
C PRO A 161 -17.59 -6.21 9.73
N SER A 162 -18.56 -6.76 10.45
CA SER A 162 -18.33 -7.40 11.75
C SER A 162 -17.38 -8.60 11.61
N LEU A 163 -17.57 -9.43 10.60
CA LEU A 163 -16.68 -10.57 10.31
C LEU A 163 -15.29 -10.09 9.88
N MET A 164 -15.19 -8.97 9.15
CA MET A 164 -13.90 -8.38 8.77
C MET A 164 -13.13 -7.87 10.00
N ILE A 165 -13.82 -7.27 10.99
CA ILE A 165 -13.18 -6.90 12.27
C ILE A 165 -12.68 -8.14 12.97
N GLY A 166 -13.51 -9.17 13.13
CA GLY A 166 -13.13 -10.43 13.76
C GLY A 166 -11.90 -11.06 13.10
N MET A 167 -11.88 -11.09 11.77
CA MET A 167 -10.71 -11.54 11.00
C MET A 167 -9.47 -10.69 11.31
N GLY A 168 -9.59 -9.36 11.26
CA GLY A 168 -8.50 -8.46 11.57
C GLY A 168 -7.92 -8.69 12.95
N ILE A 169 -8.78 -8.86 13.97
CA ILE A 169 -8.37 -9.19 15.34
C ILE A 169 -7.64 -10.54 15.36
N CYS A 170 -8.16 -11.59 14.75
CA CYS A 170 -7.53 -12.91 14.72
C CYS A 170 -6.13 -12.87 14.08
N ILE A 171 -5.99 -12.20 12.95
CA ILE A 171 -4.69 -12.06 12.27
C ILE A 171 -3.70 -11.26 13.13
N GLN A 172 -4.13 -10.14 13.72
CA GLN A 172 -3.24 -9.33 14.56
C GLN A 172 -2.85 -10.04 15.87
N LEU A 173 -3.77 -10.77 16.46
CA LEU A 173 -3.46 -11.63 17.63
C LEU A 173 -2.46 -12.72 17.25
N SER A 174 -2.58 -13.30 16.05
CA SER A 174 -1.62 -14.30 15.56
C SER A 174 -0.22 -13.71 15.40
N TYR A 175 -0.08 -12.50 14.80
CA TYR A 175 1.19 -11.78 14.74
C TYR A 175 1.73 -11.46 16.14
N TRP A 176 0.89 -10.93 17.02
CA TRP A 176 1.27 -10.59 18.39
C TRP A 176 1.77 -11.81 19.18
N PHE A 177 1.04 -12.93 19.10
CA PHE A 177 1.41 -14.16 19.80
C PHE A 177 2.70 -14.76 19.25
N PHE A 178 2.83 -14.82 17.91
CA PHE A 178 4.04 -15.29 17.25
C PHE A 178 5.27 -14.45 17.65
N CYS A 179 5.17 -13.12 17.56
CA CYS A 179 6.27 -12.21 17.88
C CYS A 179 6.68 -12.33 19.35
N ARG A 180 5.72 -12.36 20.28
CA ARG A 180 6.06 -12.51 21.72
C ARG A 180 6.69 -13.85 22.07
N LYS A 181 6.39 -14.89 21.31
CA LYS A 181 6.99 -16.22 21.51
C LYS A 181 8.41 -16.30 20.99
N HIS A 182 8.69 -15.71 19.84
CA HIS A 182 9.94 -15.91 19.11
C HIS A 182 10.94 -14.74 19.20
N PHE A 183 10.46 -13.53 19.49
CA PHE A 183 11.29 -12.32 19.52
C PHE A 183 11.27 -11.67 20.92
N GLU A 184 12.45 -11.51 21.51
CA GLU A 184 12.57 -10.95 22.87
C GLU A 184 12.17 -9.47 22.92
N GLU A 185 12.49 -8.71 21.90
CA GLU A 185 12.13 -7.29 21.76
C GLU A 185 10.63 -7.05 21.79
N CYS A 186 9.82 -8.00 21.29
CA CYS A 186 8.37 -7.88 21.26
C CYS A 186 7.70 -8.11 22.62
N ARG A 187 8.46 -8.50 23.66
CA ARG A 187 7.99 -8.61 25.04
C ARG A 187 8.08 -7.29 25.80
N CYS A 188 8.77 -6.29 25.24
CA CYS A 188 8.93 -4.98 25.86
C CYS A 188 7.57 -4.25 25.97
N ARG A 189 7.42 -3.47 27.05
CA ARG A 189 6.26 -2.58 27.22
C ARG A 189 6.46 -1.31 26.40
N PRO A 190 5.36 -0.66 25.93
CA PRO A 190 5.45 0.62 25.25
C PRO A 190 6.16 1.64 26.16
N LYS A 191 7.21 2.26 25.66
CA LYS A 191 7.96 3.27 26.39
C LYS A 191 8.38 4.38 25.44
N PHE A 192 8.16 5.62 25.87
CA PHE A 192 8.58 6.78 25.12
C PHE A 192 10.09 7.02 25.30
N ASP A 193 10.80 7.07 24.15
CA ASP A 193 12.20 7.52 24.08
C ASP A 193 12.27 8.69 23.11
N ARG A 194 12.65 9.87 23.61
CA ARG A 194 12.68 11.12 22.86
C ARG A 194 13.63 11.07 21.66
N GLY A 195 14.76 10.35 21.78
CA GLY A 195 15.74 10.22 20.70
C GLY A 195 15.16 9.44 19.52
N TYR A 196 14.74 8.21 19.77
CA TYR A 196 14.13 7.37 18.74
C TYR A 196 12.82 7.97 18.20
N PHE A 197 12.01 8.60 19.06
CA PHE A 197 10.79 9.29 18.60
C PHE A 197 11.10 10.38 17.57
N ARG A 198 12.06 11.26 17.87
CA ARG A 198 12.44 12.36 16.96
C ARG A 198 12.94 11.81 15.62
N ASP A 199 13.78 10.77 15.65
CA ASP A 199 14.37 10.20 14.44
C ASP A 199 13.32 9.47 13.60
N MET A 200 12.47 8.65 14.22
CA MET A 200 11.38 7.95 13.54
C MET A 200 10.34 8.91 12.99
N PHE A 201 9.97 9.94 13.75
CA PHE A 201 9.00 10.95 13.31
C PHE A 201 9.54 11.77 12.14
N SER A 202 10.79 12.25 12.24
CA SER A 202 11.44 12.98 11.15
C SER A 202 11.52 12.14 9.87
N PHE A 203 11.92 10.89 9.99
CA PHE A 203 11.94 9.96 8.85
C PHE A 203 10.53 9.77 8.27
N SER A 204 9.52 9.57 9.12
CA SER A 204 8.14 9.35 8.68
C SER A 204 7.57 10.54 7.93
N VAL A 205 7.86 11.78 8.38
CA VAL A 205 7.43 13.01 7.70
C VAL A 205 8.03 13.09 6.29
N TRP A 206 9.33 12.84 6.14
CA TRP A 206 9.95 12.82 4.82
C TRP A 206 9.45 11.67 3.94
N ASN A 207 9.24 10.50 4.53
CA ASN A 207 8.68 9.35 3.82
C ASN A 207 7.23 9.59 3.37
N PHE A 208 6.44 10.32 4.18
CA PHE A 208 5.08 10.74 3.82
C PHE A 208 5.06 11.59 2.54
N ILE A 209 6.04 12.50 2.38
CA ILE A 209 6.19 13.29 1.14
C ILE A 209 6.42 12.36 -0.08
N GLY A 210 7.28 11.35 0.06
CA GLY A 210 7.51 10.37 -1.00
C GLY A 210 6.28 9.52 -1.33
N CYS A 211 5.57 9.04 -0.31
CA CYS A 211 4.30 8.32 -0.49
C CYS A 211 3.26 9.19 -1.21
N THR A 212 3.16 10.47 -0.84
CA THR A 212 2.25 11.43 -1.48
C THR A 212 2.63 11.66 -2.94
N ALA A 213 3.92 11.77 -3.26
CA ALA A 213 4.40 11.89 -4.65
C ALA A 213 4.00 10.66 -5.50
N GLY A 214 4.12 9.45 -4.93
CA GLY A 214 3.68 8.21 -5.61
C GLY A 214 2.18 8.17 -5.87
N ILE A 215 1.37 8.62 -4.92
CA ILE A 215 -0.08 8.68 -5.08
C ILE A 215 -0.48 9.75 -6.10
N LEU A 216 0.14 10.92 -6.05
CA LEU A 216 -0.09 11.96 -7.07
C LEU A 216 0.28 11.49 -8.46
N LYS A 217 1.37 10.71 -8.62
CA LYS A 217 1.71 10.07 -9.90
C LYS A 217 0.56 9.20 -10.41
N GLY A 218 -0.02 8.31 -9.58
CA GLY A 218 -1.10 7.40 -9.99
C GLY A 218 -2.45 8.09 -10.11
N GLN A 219 -2.94 8.69 -9.04
CA GLN A 219 -4.28 9.30 -8.98
C GLN A 219 -4.35 10.60 -9.77
N GLY A 220 -3.24 11.35 -9.84
CA GLY A 220 -3.16 12.56 -10.67
C GLY A 220 -3.33 12.25 -12.16
N ILE A 221 -2.68 11.21 -12.68
CA ILE A 221 -2.87 10.75 -14.05
C ILE A 221 -4.32 10.30 -14.28
N ASN A 222 -4.89 9.54 -13.36
CA ASN A 222 -6.28 9.09 -13.40
C ASN A 222 -7.26 10.28 -13.55
N MET A 223 -7.05 11.32 -12.74
CA MET A 223 -7.85 12.54 -12.77
C MET A 223 -7.67 13.31 -14.09
N LEU A 224 -6.43 13.45 -14.60
CA LEU A 224 -6.16 14.12 -15.86
C LEU A 224 -6.81 13.41 -17.05
N LEU A 225 -6.71 12.08 -17.11
CA LEU A 225 -7.34 11.30 -18.18
C LEU A 225 -8.87 11.47 -18.16
N ASN A 226 -9.47 11.50 -16.97
CA ASN A 226 -10.91 11.77 -16.85
C ASN A 226 -11.27 13.18 -17.32
N LEU A 227 -10.50 14.20 -16.93
CA LEU A 227 -10.75 15.60 -17.24
C LEU A 227 -10.67 15.90 -18.75
N PHE A 228 -9.69 15.30 -19.46
CA PHE A 228 -9.45 15.58 -20.87
C PHE A 228 -10.20 14.66 -21.83
N PHE A 229 -10.45 13.40 -21.44
CA PHE A 229 -10.98 12.36 -22.34
C PHE A 229 -12.21 11.64 -21.82
N GLY A 230 -12.64 11.94 -20.59
CA GLY A 230 -13.85 11.38 -20.01
C GLY A 230 -13.69 9.95 -19.46
N THR A 231 -14.86 9.34 -19.16
CA THR A 231 -14.95 8.11 -18.37
C THR A 231 -14.48 6.86 -19.10
N VAL A 232 -14.61 6.79 -20.43
CA VAL A 232 -14.21 5.61 -21.22
C VAL A 232 -12.70 5.40 -21.19
N VAL A 233 -11.93 6.47 -21.42
CA VAL A 233 -10.46 6.43 -21.34
C VAL A 233 -9.98 6.18 -19.91
N ASN A 234 -10.72 6.72 -18.92
CA ASN A 234 -10.46 6.46 -17.53
C ASN A 234 -10.68 4.98 -17.15
N ALA A 235 -11.72 4.33 -17.71
CA ALA A 235 -11.95 2.91 -17.53
C ALA A 235 -10.79 2.07 -18.13
N ALA A 236 -10.28 2.45 -19.32
CA ALA A 236 -9.09 1.80 -19.91
C ALA A 236 -7.85 1.92 -18.99
N TYR A 237 -7.65 3.07 -18.34
CA TYR A 237 -6.60 3.26 -17.35
C TYR A 237 -6.79 2.34 -16.14
N GLY A 238 -8.02 2.18 -15.65
CA GLY A 238 -8.36 1.24 -14.56
C GLY A 238 -8.03 -0.22 -14.88
N VAL A 239 -8.29 -0.65 -16.13
CA VAL A 239 -7.90 -1.98 -16.63
C VAL A 239 -6.38 -2.12 -16.59
N ALA A 240 -5.64 -1.15 -17.12
CA ALA A 240 -4.17 -1.16 -17.09
C ALA A 240 -3.60 -1.21 -15.67
N CYS A 241 -4.16 -0.43 -14.74
CA CYS A 241 -3.77 -0.46 -13.32
C CYS A 241 -3.99 -1.84 -12.68
N THR A 242 -5.08 -2.53 -13.04
CA THR A 242 -5.38 -3.86 -12.49
C THR A 242 -4.37 -4.89 -12.97
N VAL A 243 -4.06 -4.93 -14.26
CA VAL A 243 -3.02 -5.80 -14.83
C VAL A 243 -1.67 -5.51 -14.21
N ASN A 244 -1.31 -4.23 -14.14
CA ASN A 244 -0.04 -3.80 -13.58
C ASN A 244 0.12 -4.19 -12.10
N SER A 245 -0.93 -4.04 -11.29
CA SER A 245 -0.91 -4.41 -9.87
C SER A 245 -0.70 -5.90 -9.68
N ALA A 246 -1.27 -6.74 -10.55
CA ALA A 246 -1.05 -8.18 -10.51
C ALA A 246 0.41 -8.53 -10.82
N VAL A 247 1.00 -7.96 -11.88
CA VAL A 247 2.40 -8.22 -12.27
C VAL A 247 3.39 -7.66 -11.25
N SER A 248 3.21 -6.41 -10.82
CA SER A 248 4.10 -5.73 -9.86
C SER A 248 4.04 -6.36 -8.47
N GLY A 249 2.94 -7.02 -8.11
CA GLY A 249 2.79 -7.74 -6.84
C GLY A 249 3.84 -8.84 -6.64
N PHE A 250 4.23 -9.55 -7.71
CA PHE A 250 5.30 -10.56 -7.63
C PHE A 250 6.65 -9.95 -7.24
N ALA A 251 7.03 -8.87 -7.91
CA ALA A 251 8.27 -8.17 -7.59
C ALA A 251 8.21 -7.49 -6.21
N GLY A 252 7.05 -6.97 -5.81
CA GLY A 252 6.82 -6.39 -4.48
C GLY A 252 7.05 -7.40 -3.35
N ASN A 253 6.55 -8.62 -3.50
CA ASN A 253 6.76 -9.70 -2.53
C ASN A 253 8.24 -10.10 -2.43
N PHE A 254 8.94 -10.20 -3.58
CA PHE A 254 10.38 -10.45 -3.61
C PHE A 254 11.16 -9.33 -2.89
N MET A 255 10.82 -8.07 -3.16
CA MET A 255 11.45 -6.92 -2.50
C MET A 255 11.19 -6.89 -0.99
N THR A 256 10.01 -7.30 -0.53
CA THR A 256 9.70 -7.39 0.90
C THR A 256 10.67 -8.33 1.63
N ALA A 257 11.10 -9.42 0.98
CA ALA A 257 12.09 -10.35 1.54
C ALA A 257 13.54 -9.80 1.45
N LEU A 258 13.85 -9.04 0.39
CA LEU A 258 15.21 -8.53 0.14
C LEU A 258 15.54 -7.26 0.96
N ASN A 259 14.57 -6.38 1.17
CA ASN A 259 14.76 -5.08 1.83
C ASN A 259 15.42 -5.17 3.22
N PRO A 260 15.05 -6.12 4.11
CA PRO A 260 15.71 -6.28 5.40
C PRO A 260 17.20 -6.60 5.28
N GLN A 261 17.58 -7.44 4.30
CA GLN A 261 18.97 -7.83 4.09
C GLN A 261 19.84 -6.63 3.66
N ILE A 262 19.36 -5.79 2.73
CA ILE A 262 20.02 -4.56 2.32
C ILE A 262 20.21 -3.62 3.53
N THR A 263 19.17 -3.46 4.34
CA THR A 263 19.20 -2.57 5.52
C THR A 263 20.15 -3.08 6.60
N LYS A 264 20.16 -4.40 6.88
CA LYS A 264 21.08 -5.02 7.85
C LYS A 264 22.54 -4.93 7.38
N SER A 265 22.80 -5.21 6.11
CA SER A 265 24.15 -5.09 5.54
C SER A 265 24.67 -3.64 5.62
N TYR A 266 23.78 -2.66 5.40
CA TYR A 266 24.11 -1.26 5.65
C TYR A 266 24.46 -1.01 7.12
N ALA A 267 23.67 -1.52 8.05
CA ALA A 267 23.83 -1.29 9.49
C ALA A 267 25.09 -1.97 10.06
N SER A 268 25.45 -3.17 9.55
CA SER A 268 26.67 -3.90 9.93
C SER A 268 27.95 -3.31 9.33
N GLY A 269 27.83 -2.39 8.35
CA GLY A 269 28.97 -1.81 7.64
C GLY A 269 29.50 -2.62 6.46
N ASP A 270 28.87 -3.76 6.14
CA ASP A 270 29.23 -4.61 5.00
C ASP A 270 28.71 -4.01 3.68
N ARG A 271 29.48 -3.07 3.16
CA ARG A 271 29.13 -2.33 1.93
C ARG A 271 29.22 -3.19 0.69
N GLU A 272 30.18 -4.09 0.63
CA GLU A 272 30.39 -4.96 -0.53
C GLU A 272 29.20 -5.90 -0.71
N TYR A 273 28.77 -6.55 0.35
CA TYR A 273 27.57 -7.39 0.33
C TYR A 273 26.30 -6.59 0.02
N MET A 274 26.15 -5.40 0.61
CA MET A 274 25.03 -4.50 0.32
C MET A 274 24.93 -4.16 -1.17
N PHE A 275 26.04 -3.75 -1.80
CA PHE A 275 26.04 -3.43 -3.24
C PHE A 275 25.75 -4.66 -4.11
N SER A 276 26.27 -5.84 -3.71
CA SER A 276 25.94 -7.10 -4.37
C SER A 276 24.42 -7.41 -4.30
N LEU A 277 23.79 -7.18 -3.15
CA LEU A 277 22.34 -7.33 -2.99
C LEU A 277 21.54 -6.35 -3.84
N ILE A 278 21.99 -5.09 -3.93
CA ILE A 278 21.36 -4.06 -4.76
C ILE A 278 21.40 -4.48 -6.24
N ASP A 279 22.59 -4.83 -6.75
CA ASP A 279 22.77 -5.21 -8.16
C ASP A 279 21.96 -6.47 -8.52
N ARG A 280 22.12 -7.56 -7.74
CA ARG A 280 21.38 -8.80 -7.97
C ARG A 280 19.87 -8.61 -7.78
N GLY A 281 19.46 -7.90 -6.74
CA GLY A 281 18.05 -7.65 -6.44
C GLY A 281 17.37 -6.83 -7.52
N SER A 282 18.04 -5.80 -8.06
CA SER A 282 17.53 -5.01 -9.16
C SER A 282 17.34 -5.88 -10.42
N ARG A 283 18.35 -6.69 -10.78
CA ARG A 283 18.27 -7.59 -11.94
C ARG A 283 17.16 -8.64 -11.77
N PHE A 284 17.08 -9.30 -10.62
CA PHE A 284 16.05 -10.32 -10.37
C PHE A 284 14.64 -9.71 -10.39
N SER A 285 14.43 -8.56 -9.78
CA SER A 285 13.15 -7.87 -9.80
C SER A 285 12.74 -7.48 -11.22
N PHE A 286 13.70 -7.00 -12.02
CA PHE A 286 13.48 -6.68 -13.43
C PHE A 286 13.08 -7.91 -14.24
N TYR A 287 13.84 -9.02 -14.13
CA TYR A 287 13.52 -10.26 -14.81
C TYR A 287 12.18 -10.84 -14.38
N LEU A 288 11.84 -10.71 -13.11
CA LEU A 288 10.57 -11.20 -12.58
C LEU A 288 9.38 -10.47 -13.23
N ILE A 289 9.46 -9.14 -13.38
CA ILE A 289 8.42 -8.40 -14.12
C ILE A 289 8.48 -8.75 -15.61
N LEU A 290 9.67 -8.85 -16.21
CA LEU A 290 9.86 -9.08 -17.63
C LEU A 290 9.23 -10.39 -18.09
N ILE A 291 9.35 -11.47 -17.29
CA ILE A 291 8.74 -12.79 -17.58
C ILE A 291 7.22 -12.68 -17.78
N PHE A 292 6.55 -11.85 -16.99
CA PHE A 292 5.11 -11.61 -17.14
C PHE A 292 4.79 -10.52 -18.16
N ALA A 293 5.62 -9.45 -18.21
CA ALA A 293 5.36 -8.30 -19.07
C ALA A 293 5.47 -8.66 -20.56
N ILE A 294 6.49 -9.44 -20.98
CA ILE A 294 6.66 -9.77 -22.39
C ILE A 294 5.45 -10.51 -22.97
N PRO A 295 4.99 -11.64 -22.42
CA PRO A 295 3.81 -12.34 -22.94
C PRO A 295 2.55 -11.47 -22.91
N LEU A 296 2.35 -10.71 -21.81
CA LEU A 296 1.21 -9.81 -21.69
C LEU A 296 1.25 -8.65 -22.70
N MET A 297 2.41 -8.11 -23.00
CA MET A 297 2.56 -7.03 -24.01
C MET A 297 2.35 -7.55 -25.43
N LEU A 298 2.74 -8.77 -25.72
CA LEU A 298 2.56 -9.38 -27.03
C LEU A 298 1.09 -9.76 -27.27
N GLU A 299 0.49 -10.46 -26.30
CA GLU A 299 -0.86 -11.05 -26.40
C GLU A 299 -1.91 -10.24 -25.61
N THR A 300 -1.71 -8.93 -25.43
CA THR A 300 -2.62 -8.08 -24.64
C THR A 300 -4.06 -8.18 -25.11
N ASP A 301 -4.30 -8.17 -26.43
CA ASP A 301 -5.63 -8.26 -27.02
C ASP A 301 -6.35 -9.56 -26.63
N HIS A 302 -5.67 -10.68 -26.78
CA HIS A 302 -6.23 -12.00 -26.43
C HIS A 302 -6.51 -12.13 -24.95
N VAL A 303 -5.59 -11.66 -24.10
CA VAL A 303 -5.75 -11.70 -22.64
C VAL A 303 -6.93 -10.85 -22.19
N LEU A 304 -7.07 -9.63 -22.71
CA LEU A 304 -8.19 -8.76 -22.37
C LEU A 304 -9.52 -9.32 -22.89
N ALA A 305 -9.55 -9.87 -24.10
CA ALA A 305 -10.74 -10.51 -24.68
C ALA A 305 -11.21 -11.72 -23.83
N ILE A 306 -10.30 -12.56 -23.35
CA ILE A 306 -10.63 -13.71 -22.49
C ILE A 306 -11.11 -13.22 -21.11
N TRP A 307 -10.48 -12.17 -20.56
CA TRP A 307 -10.77 -11.72 -19.20
C TRP A 307 -12.02 -10.86 -19.10
N LEU A 308 -12.20 -9.90 -20.03
CA LEU A 308 -13.27 -8.90 -19.98
C LEU A 308 -14.34 -9.11 -21.05
N GLY A 309 -14.03 -9.83 -22.13
CA GLY A 309 -14.85 -9.88 -23.33
C GLY A 309 -14.68 -8.58 -24.11
N ASP A 310 -15.64 -7.68 -23.97
CA ASP A 310 -15.54 -6.32 -24.50
C ASP A 310 -14.75 -5.43 -23.53
N TYR A 311 -13.80 -4.67 -24.04
CA TYR A 311 -12.96 -3.76 -23.25
C TYR A 311 -12.87 -2.38 -23.88
N PRO A 312 -12.67 -1.30 -23.08
CA PRO A 312 -12.59 0.06 -23.57
C PRO A 312 -11.48 0.27 -24.59
N GLU A 313 -11.70 1.17 -25.53
CA GLU A 313 -10.66 1.69 -26.42
C GLU A 313 -9.45 2.19 -25.60
N TYR A 314 -8.25 2.09 -26.12
CA TYR A 314 -6.97 2.36 -25.44
C TYR A 314 -6.52 1.33 -24.41
N SER A 315 -7.34 0.37 -23.94
CA SER A 315 -6.95 -0.59 -22.90
C SER A 315 -5.66 -1.33 -23.26
N VAL A 316 -5.54 -1.79 -24.52
CA VAL A 316 -4.35 -2.52 -24.99
C VAL A 316 -3.09 -1.64 -24.93
N ALA A 317 -3.19 -0.42 -25.47
CA ALA A 317 -2.06 0.51 -25.48
C ALA A 317 -1.65 0.90 -24.05
N PHE A 318 -2.63 1.13 -23.17
CA PHE A 318 -2.39 1.50 -21.78
C PHE A 318 -1.76 0.37 -20.97
N VAL A 319 -2.20 -0.88 -21.15
CA VAL A 319 -1.57 -2.04 -20.49
C VAL A 319 -0.12 -2.17 -20.92
N ARG A 320 0.18 -2.10 -22.22
CA ARG A 320 1.56 -2.18 -22.74
C ARG A 320 2.45 -1.07 -22.19
N LEU A 321 1.97 0.17 -22.23
CA LEU A 321 2.73 1.31 -21.73
C LEU A 321 2.89 1.29 -20.20
N MET A 322 1.87 0.88 -19.46
CA MET A 322 1.94 0.74 -18.00
C MET A 322 2.97 -0.31 -17.58
N LEU A 323 3.02 -1.45 -18.28
CA LEU A 323 4.05 -2.47 -18.03
C LEU A 323 5.46 -1.94 -18.35
N ALA A 324 5.62 -1.13 -19.40
CA ALA A 324 6.89 -0.45 -19.70
C ALA A 324 7.30 0.53 -18.58
N VAL A 325 6.35 1.31 -18.04
CA VAL A 325 6.59 2.17 -16.86
C VAL A 325 7.08 1.33 -15.68
N SER A 326 6.44 0.18 -15.42
CA SER A 326 6.82 -0.68 -14.29
C SER A 326 8.19 -1.32 -14.43
N LEU A 327 8.63 -1.64 -15.65
CA LEU A 327 9.99 -2.12 -15.92
C LEU A 327 11.05 -1.06 -15.57
N VAL A 328 10.74 0.22 -15.78
CA VAL A 328 11.63 1.32 -15.37
C VAL A 328 11.59 1.52 -13.85
N ASP A 329 10.39 1.56 -13.26
CA ASP A 329 10.21 1.83 -11.84
C ASP A 329 10.84 0.74 -10.95
N ILE A 330 10.83 -0.54 -11.37
CA ILE A 330 11.34 -1.64 -10.56
C ILE A 330 12.84 -1.59 -10.32
N ILE A 331 13.59 -1.04 -11.26
CA ILE A 331 15.05 -0.89 -11.15
C ILE A 331 15.40 0.02 -9.97
N SER A 332 14.57 1.02 -9.69
CA SER A 332 14.78 1.98 -8.61
C SER A 332 14.56 1.39 -7.22
N ASN A 333 13.81 0.29 -7.05
CA ASN A 333 13.36 -0.19 -5.74
C ASN A 333 14.50 -0.56 -4.79
N THR A 334 15.55 -1.22 -5.27
CA THR A 334 16.71 -1.58 -4.45
C THR A 334 17.55 -0.35 -4.07
N LEU A 335 17.64 0.62 -4.98
CA LEU A 335 18.31 1.91 -4.73
C LEU A 335 17.56 2.72 -3.67
N ILE A 336 16.22 2.76 -3.76
CA ILE A 336 15.34 3.39 -2.76
C ILE A 336 15.58 2.75 -1.39
N THR A 337 15.65 1.42 -1.34
CA THR A 337 15.90 0.69 -0.08
C THR A 337 17.28 1.02 0.49
N ALA A 338 18.31 1.06 -0.33
CA ALA A 338 19.64 1.45 0.10
C ALA A 338 19.67 2.90 0.65
N GLN A 339 19.00 3.81 -0.02
CA GLN A 339 18.90 5.20 0.41
C GLN A 339 18.12 5.33 1.71
N THR A 340 17.00 4.61 1.85
CA THR A 340 16.20 4.62 3.09
C THR A 340 16.96 3.97 4.26
N ALA A 341 17.79 2.96 4.01
CA ALA A 341 18.65 2.35 5.02
C ALA A 341 19.58 3.36 5.71
N THR A 342 20.01 4.42 5.00
CA THR A 342 20.85 5.47 5.59
C THR A 342 20.13 6.26 6.70
N GLY A 343 18.81 6.33 6.67
CA GLY A 343 17.99 7.16 7.54
C GLY A 343 17.97 8.65 7.18
N LYS A 344 18.85 9.12 6.29
CA LYS A 344 18.97 10.52 5.84
C LYS A 344 18.25 10.71 4.51
N ILE A 345 16.93 10.61 4.51
CA ILE A 345 16.11 10.59 3.28
C ILE A 345 15.65 11.97 2.80
N ARG A 346 15.93 13.06 3.55
CA ARG A 346 15.46 14.41 3.22
C ARG A 346 15.81 14.83 1.79
N ASN A 347 17.10 14.81 1.46
CA ASN A 347 17.56 15.29 0.14
C ASN A 347 17.04 14.39 -0.99
N TYR A 348 17.01 13.08 -0.75
CA TYR A 348 16.42 12.12 -1.66
C TYR A 348 14.93 12.42 -1.91
N GLN A 349 14.14 12.64 -0.87
CA GLN A 349 12.70 12.92 -1.03
C GLN A 349 12.45 14.28 -1.69
N LEU A 350 13.31 15.28 -1.48
CA LEU A 350 13.20 16.56 -2.18
C LEU A 350 13.56 16.44 -3.66
N ALA A 351 14.62 15.72 -4.00
CA ALA A 351 15.06 15.56 -5.39
C ALA A 351 14.14 14.59 -6.15
N VAL A 352 14.10 13.32 -5.74
CA VAL A 352 13.37 12.27 -6.44
C VAL A 352 11.86 12.41 -6.22
N GLY A 353 11.40 12.68 -4.99
CA GLY A 353 9.98 12.94 -4.71
C GLY A 353 9.46 14.18 -5.42
N GLY A 354 10.25 15.27 -5.46
CA GLY A 354 9.94 16.46 -6.22
C GLY A 354 9.84 16.20 -7.73
N MET A 355 10.78 15.41 -8.29
CA MET A 355 10.75 15.02 -9.70
C MET A 355 9.53 14.14 -10.02
N LEU A 356 9.17 13.20 -9.14
CA LEU A 356 7.95 12.38 -9.29
C LEU A 356 6.67 13.24 -9.29
N MET A 357 6.62 14.31 -8.48
CA MET A 357 5.48 15.24 -8.49
C MET A 357 5.36 16.00 -9.82
N MET A 358 6.46 16.23 -10.56
CA MET A 358 6.44 16.86 -11.86
C MET A 358 5.70 16.01 -12.93
N ASN A 359 5.45 14.75 -12.65
CA ASN A 359 4.66 13.89 -13.53
C ASN A 359 3.27 14.50 -13.82
N PHE A 360 2.61 15.05 -12.81
CA PHE A 360 1.30 15.67 -12.95
C PHE A 360 1.33 16.92 -13.84
N PRO A 361 2.14 17.98 -13.60
CA PRO A 361 2.19 19.15 -14.45
C PRO A 361 2.69 18.85 -15.87
N PHE A 362 3.67 17.96 -16.06
CA PHE A 362 4.13 17.60 -17.40
C PHE A 362 3.06 16.85 -18.19
N SER A 363 2.35 15.91 -17.55
CA SER A 363 1.21 15.24 -18.18
C SER A 363 0.09 16.22 -18.52
N TYR A 364 -0.22 17.17 -17.64
CA TYR A 364 -1.21 18.23 -17.92
C TYR A 364 -0.82 19.07 -19.13
N ILE A 365 0.44 19.51 -19.21
CA ILE A 365 0.94 20.31 -20.36
C ILE A 365 0.86 19.49 -21.64
N ALA A 366 1.29 18.23 -21.63
CA ALA A 366 1.24 17.35 -22.81
C ALA A 366 -0.19 17.18 -23.32
N LEU A 367 -1.14 16.90 -22.42
CA LEU A 367 -2.56 16.74 -22.80
C LEU A 367 -3.18 18.06 -23.29
N LYS A 368 -2.87 19.19 -22.65
CA LYS A 368 -3.32 20.52 -23.07
C LYS A 368 -2.78 20.91 -24.43
N SER A 369 -1.59 20.42 -24.82
CA SER A 369 -0.99 20.62 -26.14
C SER A 369 -1.60 19.74 -27.23
N GLY A 370 -2.65 18.96 -26.93
CA GLY A 370 -3.36 18.12 -27.90
C GLY A 370 -2.74 16.73 -28.12
N CYS A 371 -1.83 16.29 -27.24
CA CYS A 371 -1.28 14.94 -27.31
C CYS A 371 -2.35 13.88 -26.98
N SER A 372 -2.14 12.65 -27.51
CA SER A 372 -3.01 11.50 -27.23
C SER A 372 -3.00 11.12 -25.75
N PRO A 373 -4.03 10.39 -25.25
CA PRO A 373 -4.08 9.92 -23.87
C PRO A 373 -2.85 9.10 -23.44
N SER A 374 -2.18 8.42 -24.37
CA SER A 374 -0.97 7.63 -24.14
C SER A 374 0.24 8.46 -23.72
N ALA A 375 0.23 9.77 -23.97
CA ALA A 375 1.34 10.68 -23.65
C ALA A 375 1.68 10.70 -22.14
N VAL A 376 0.69 10.47 -21.26
CA VAL A 376 0.91 10.44 -19.81
C VAL A 376 1.88 9.32 -19.39
N PHE A 377 1.87 8.19 -20.08
CA PHE A 377 2.79 7.08 -19.82
C PHE A 377 4.20 7.39 -20.34
N VAL A 378 4.32 8.06 -21.47
CA VAL A 378 5.62 8.51 -22.00
C VAL A 378 6.25 9.50 -21.02
N VAL A 379 5.47 10.46 -20.51
CA VAL A 379 5.93 11.37 -19.45
C VAL A 379 6.35 10.58 -18.20
N ALA A 380 5.58 9.57 -17.79
CA ALA A 380 5.91 8.75 -16.63
C ALA A 380 7.24 7.98 -16.82
N ILE A 381 7.50 7.45 -18.02
CA ILE A 381 8.78 6.80 -18.35
C ILE A 381 9.92 7.81 -18.32
N MET A 382 9.78 8.99 -18.92
CA MET A 382 10.82 10.01 -18.91
C MET A 382 11.15 10.50 -17.49
N VAL A 383 10.13 10.75 -16.68
CA VAL A 383 10.30 11.12 -15.27
C VAL A 383 10.94 9.98 -14.48
N GLY A 384 10.53 8.73 -14.71
CA GLY A 384 11.15 7.56 -14.09
C GLY A 384 12.63 7.42 -14.43
N LEU A 385 12.99 7.57 -15.69
CA LEU A 385 14.39 7.56 -16.14
C LEU A 385 15.20 8.72 -15.54
N ALA A 386 14.61 9.92 -15.47
CA ALA A 386 15.25 11.05 -14.79
C ALA A 386 15.47 10.79 -13.29
N CYS A 387 14.52 10.14 -12.61
CA CYS A 387 14.67 9.74 -11.22
C CYS A 387 15.77 8.67 -11.00
N LEU A 388 16.04 7.83 -11.99
CA LEU A 388 17.16 6.85 -11.94
C LEU A 388 18.53 7.53 -12.06
N LEU A 389 18.62 8.69 -12.71
CA LEU A 389 19.87 9.45 -12.87
C LEU A 389 20.15 10.37 -11.67
N LEU A 390 19.17 10.68 -10.84
CA LEU A 390 19.27 11.48 -9.61
C LEU A 390 19.70 10.64 -8.42
#